data_d5afcb13098e75dc78a37642113b9e83
#
_entry.id   d5afcb13098e75dc78a37642113b9e83
#
_cell.length_a   1.000
_cell.length_b   1.000
_cell.length_c   1.000
_cell.angle_alpha   90.00
_cell.angle_beta   90.00
_cell.angle_gamma   90.00
#
_symmetry.space_group_name_H-M   'P 1'
#
loop_
_entity.id
_entity.type
_entity.pdbx_description
1 polymer ?
#
loop_
_entity_poly.entity_id
_entity_poly.type
_entity_poly.pdbx_seq_one_letter_code
_entity_poly.pdbx_strand_id
1 'polypeptide(L)'
;MPMQTTRRDLLTRSAAAAAVAALPPLRTAFSQTTPADEGPGATDLQRDLEEAIARHRVVGASAAVYHRGEIETATAGILNATTGVDVTPETVMHIGSITKTLNTTLVMQLVDEGLVDLDAPVLDYLPDFAVADPEATRAIKVGMLLNHTSGIDGEMIPDHGPDQEAIRKAVERARDLGQLFAPGEDCSYCNTAMVVAGHVAERVLGDSWYSLIEDRVFGRLGLQHSVVQPQDALLHRASVGHFLDPATGTQQRTSQAFLPLSFAPAGSTAMMSAPDLLAFVAAHLRGGEGLNGERLLSEESSKAMRTGTAAVQGIGAVRSFGLGFMLGPNDDFGHGGGGPGILSWFSAHEESDFAMVVLTNSAHGGLVAFELVNAWMKKASGFEPLAPQRFPALDIDIDARLYAGVYEDVAAEHTITERDGRLSVSSRAKVAFYDTTSTDPTPAFPLDPVGEHSFVVSLPEAIAATAPQTLLSFVNPQDDGRMRHVSTGGRLYLRRSG
;
A
#
# COMPACT_ATOMS: atom_id res chain seq x y z
N MET A 1 -31.13 -38.86 -2.25
CA MET A 1 -30.86 -37.72 -3.18
C MET A 1 -29.71 -36.97 -2.62
N PRO A 2 -28.54 -36.90 -3.29
CA PRO A 2 -27.42 -36.15 -2.82
C PRO A 2 -27.64 -34.68 -3.18
N MET A 3 -27.48 -33.77 -2.18
CA MET A 3 -27.48 -32.34 -2.35
C MET A 3 -26.25 -31.95 -3.18
N GLN A 4 -26.49 -31.31 -4.29
CA GLN A 4 -25.43 -30.68 -5.09
C GLN A 4 -25.02 -29.39 -4.37
N THR A 5 -23.81 -29.38 -3.83
CA THR A 5 -23.14 -28.17 -3.34
C THR A 5 -22.80 -27.29 -4.53
N THR A 6 -23.32 -26.07 -4.58
CA THR A 6 -23.06 -25.15 -5.67
C THR A 6 -21.69 -24.48 -5.49
N ARG A 7 -21.07 -24.05 -6.60
CA ARG A 7 -19.80 -23.31 -6.63
C ARG A 7 -19.77 -22.09 -5.69
N ARG A 8 -20.92 -21.58 -5.33
CA ARG A 8 -21.08 -20.42 -4.44
C ARG A 8 -20.76 -20.75 -2.98
N ASP A 9 -21.02 -21.99 -2.53
CA ASP A 9 -20.80 -22.38 -1.13
C ASP A 9 -19.34 -22.64 -0.78
N LEU A 10 -18.47 -22.84 -1.80
CA LEU A 10 -17.02 -22.98 -1.61
C LEU A 10 -16.30 -21.61 -1.50
N LEU A 11 -16.84 -20.56 -2.10
CA LEU A 11 -16.21 -19.23 -2.14
C LEU A 11 -16.46 -18.40 -0.88
N THR A 12 -17.53 -18.70 -0.12
CA THR A 12 -17.87 -17.93 1.08
C THR A 12 -17.04 -18.26 2.33
N ARG A 13 -16.15 -19.26 2.26
CA ARG A 13 -15.32 -19.66 3.41
C ARG A 13 -13.87 -19.10 3.38
N SER A 14 -13.49 -18.40 2.34
CA SER A 14 -12.06 -18.05 2.11
C SER A 14 -11.67 -16.60 2.40
N ALA A 15 -12.60 -15.71 2.70
CA ALA A 15 -12.31 -14.27 2.70
C ALA A 15 -12.12 -13.62 4.08
N ALA A 16 -12.30 -14.37 5.17
CA ALA A 16 -12.01 -13.87 6.52
C ALA A 16 -10.54 -14.04 6.94
N ALA A 17 -9.70 -14.58 6.07
CA ALA A 17 -8.32 -14.88 6.37
C ALA A 17 -7.38 -14.22 5.35
N ALA A 18 -7.13 -12.94 5.52
CA ALA A 18 -5.80 -12.40 5.29
C ALA A 18 -4.81 -12.94 6.36
N ALA A 19 -5.19 -14.04 7.03
CA ALA A 19 -4.36 -14.81 7.95
C ALA A 19 -4.08 -16.17 7.31
N VAL A 20 -2.82 -16.41 7.01
CA VAL A 20 -2.25 -17.61 6.40
C VAL A 20 -2.61 -18.85 7.22
N ALA A 21 -3.37 -19.78 6.64
CA ALA A 21 -3.53 -21.11 7.20
C ALA A 21 -2.29 -21.96 6.91
N ALA A 22 -1.63 -22.46 7.93
CA ALA A 22 -0.52 -23.39 7.81
C ALA A 22 -1.00 -24.74 7.27
N LEU A 23 -0.37 -25.21 6.20
CA LEU A 23 -0.55 -26.57 5.67
C LEU A 23 0.52 -27.51 6.23
N PRO A 24 0.23 -28.80 6.50
CA PRO A 24 1.23 -29.80 6.84
C PRO A 24 2.17 -30.03 5.63
N PRO A 25 3.40 -30.55 5.85
CA PRO A 25 4.38 -30.73 4.80
C PRO A 25 3.95 -31.86 3.86
N LEU A 26 3.36 -31.53 2.72
CA LEU A 26 3.18 -32.45 1.61
C LEU A 26 4.51 -32.54 0.85
N ARG A 27 5.22 -33.65 1.05
CA ARG A 27 6.29 -34.09 0.15
C ARG A 27 5.64 -34.50 -1.17
N THR A 28 5.60 -33.60 -2.14
CA THR A 28 5.41 -33.94 -3.54
C THR A 28 6.72 -33.69 -4.28
N ALA A 29 7.18 -34.74 -4.93
CA ALA A 29 8.38 -34.77 -5.76
C ALA A 29 8.26 -33.72 -6.87
N PHE A 30 8.88 -32.57 -6.70
CA PHE A 30 9.29 -31.77 -7.84
C PHE A 30 10.43 -32.53 -8.53
N SER A 31 10.20 -32.91 -9.78
CA SER A 31 11.26 -33.34 -10.68
C SER A 31 12.39 -32.33 -10.59
N GLN A 32 13.57 -32.78 -10.19
CA GLN A 32 14.78 -31.98 -10.31
C GLN A 32 15.00 -31.73 -11.80
N THR A 33 14.60 -30.56 -12.28
CA THR A 33 15.18 -30.03 -13.50
C THR A 33 16.64 -29.75 -13.16
N THR A 34 17.53 -30.47 -13.87
CA THR A 34 18.96 -30.19 -13.95
C THR A 34 19.17 -28.67 -14.10
N PRO A 35 20.16 -28.05 -13.41
CA PRO A 35 20.46 -26.66 -13.64
C PRO A 35 20.70 -26.44 -15.12
N ALA A 36 19.96 -25.51 -15.72
CA ALA A 36 20.25 -24.99 -17.02
C ALA A 36 21.67 -24.41 -17.00
N ASP A 37 22.41 -24.67 -18.06
CA ASP A 37 23.75 -24.15 -18.33
C ASP A 37 23.92 -22.74 -17.81
N GLU A 38 24.90 -22.54 -16.93
CA GLU A 38 25.23 -21.22 -16.36
C GLU A 38 25.66 -20.30 -17.50
N GLY A 39 24.73 -19.48 -17.97
CA GLY A 39 25.08 -18.27 -18.72
C GLY A 39 26.00 -17.39 -17.86
N PRO A 40 26.59 -16.30 -18.39
CA PRO A 40 27.57 -15.47 -17.68
C PRO A 40 27.04 -15.16 -16.28
N GLY A 41 27.75 -15.61 -15.23
CA GLY A 41 27.37 -15.84 -13.84
C GLY A 41 26.23 -14.93 -13.32
N ALA A 42 25.17 -15.57 -12.80
CA ALA A 42 24.04 -14.84 -12.23
C ALA A 42 24.53 -13.82 -11.22
N THR A 43 24.03 -12.57 -11.31
CA THR A 43 24.34 -11.53 -10.36
C THR A 43 23.81 -11.92 -8.97
N ASP A 44 24.33 -11.29 -7.91
CA ASP A 44 23.83 -11.52 -6.54
C ASP A 44 22.33 -11.23 -6.46
N LEU A 45 21.85 -10.19 -7.14
CA LEU A 45 20.43 -9.80 -7.13
C LEU A 45 19.54 -10.87 -7.80
N GLN A 46 19.98 -11.43 -8.92
CA GLN A 46 19.25 -12.48 -9.62
C GLN A 46 19.08 -13.72 -8.75
N ARG A 47 20.17 -14.19 -8.13
CA ARG A 47 20.14 -15.33 -7.22
C ARG A 47 19.25 -15.06 -6.01
N ASP A 48 19.44 -13.91 -5.34
CA ASP A 48 18.68 -13.54 -4.13
C ASP A 48 17.18 -13.45 -4.46
N LEU A 49 16.80 -12.93 -5.66
CA LEU A 49 15.41 -12.85 -6.11
C LEU A 49 14.82 -14.23 -6.36
N GLU A 50 15.52 -15.10 -7.08
CA GLU A 50 15.06 -16.48 -7.38
C GLU A 50 14.85 -17.28 -6.10
N GLU A 51 15.78 -17.21 -5.15
CA GLU A 51 15.64 -17.86 -3.85
C GLU A 51 14.45 -17.32 -3.06
N ALA A 52 14.25 -15.99 -3.03
CA ALA A 52 13.17 -15.36 -2.28
C ALA A 52 11.79 -15.72 -2.87
N ILE A 53 11.60 -15.67 -4.21
CA ILE A 53 10.31 -16.06 -4.80
C ILE A 53 10.00 -17.54 -4.61
N ALA A 54 11.02 -18.41 -4.66
CA ALA A 54 10.83 -19.83 -4.39
C ALA A 54 10.44 -20.08 -2.93
N ARG A 55 11.14 -19.45 -1.97
CA ARG A 55 10.87 -19.55 -0.53
C ARG A 55 9.46 -19.09 -0.17
N HIS A 56 9.04 -17.96 -0.72
CA HIS A 56 7.75 -17.34 -0.44
C HIS A 56 6.65 -17.74 -1.43
N ARG A 57 6.94 -18.65 -2.39
CA ARG A 57 5.97 -19.16 -3.37
C ARG A 57 5.30 -18.04 -4.18
N VAL A 58 6.05 -17.00 -4.55
CA VAL A 58 5.60 -15.89 -5.39
C VAL A 58 5.63 -16.34 -6.86
N VAL A 59 4.63 -15.94 -7.65
CA VAL A 59 4.47 -16.39 -9.04
C VAL A 59 5.50 -15.75 -9.97
N GLY A 60 5.73 -14.46 -9.80
CA GLY A 60 6.72 -13.71 -10.55
C GLY A 60 7.08 -12.40 -9.88
N ALA A 61 8.30 -11.96 -10.08
CA ALA A 61 8.85 -10.74 -9.54
C ALA A 61 9.86 -10.09 -10.47
N SER A 62 9.98 -8.77 -10.35
CA SER A 62 11.02 -7.95 -10.97
C SER A 62 11.62 -7.04 -9.90
N ALA A 63 12.95 -7.01 -9.81
CA ALA A 63 13.68 -6.16 -8.88
C ALA A 63 14.68 -5.28 -9.64
N ALA A 64 14.90 -4.07 -9.10
CA ALA A 64 15.91 -3.15 -9.61
C ALA A 64 16.57 -2.42 -8.44
N VAL A 65 17.89 -2.25 -8.49
CA VAL A 65 18.71 -1.59 -7.49
C VAL A 65 19.53 -0.50 -8.15
N TYR A 66 19.56 0.66 -7.51
CA TYR A 66 20.51 1.74 -7.77
C TYR A 66 21.44 1.90 -6.57
N HIS A 67 22.74 1.91 -6.79
CA HIS A 67 23.70 2.19 -5.74
C HIS A 67 24.92 2.91 -6.33
N ARG A 68 25.13 4.16 -5.91
CA ARG A 68 26.29 4.99 -6.30
C ARG A 68 26.51 5.08 -7.80
N GLY A 69 25.44 5.25 -8.56
CA GLY A 69 25.46 5.37 -10.01
C GLY A 69 25.39 4.04 -10.78
N GLU A 70 25.50 2.92 -10.11
CA GLU A 70 25.35 1.59 -10.73
C GLU A 70 23.91 1.10 -10.61
N ILE A 71 23.41 0.43 -11.66
CA ILE A 71 22.07 -0.15 -11.72
C ILE A 71 22.19 -1.65 -12.00
N GLU A 72 21.51 -2.43 -11.18
CA GLU A 72 21.36 -3.87 -11.36
C GLU A 72 19.86 -4.23 -11.43
N THR A 73 19.48 -5.14 -12.31
CA THR A 73 18.10 -5.61 -12.46
C THR A 73 18.05 -7.13 -12.45
N ALA A 74 16.97 -7.68 -11.89
CA ALA A 74 16.72 -9.11 -11.86
C ALA A 74 15.25 -9.40 -12.07
N THR A 75 14.94 -10.53 -12.71
CA THR A 75 13.57 -10.99 -12.93
C THR A 75 13.48 -12.49 -12.70
N ALA A 76 12.35 -12.95 -12.13
CA ALA A 76 12.15 -14.35 -11.89
C ALA A 76 10.65 -14.71 -11.97
N GLY A 77 10.38 -15.97 -12.37
CA GLY A 77 9.03 -16.51 -12.48
C GLY A 77 8.25 -16.01 -13.69
N ILE A 78 6.94 -16.07 -13.62
CA ILE A 78 6.02 -15.85 -14.75
C ILE A 78 5.04 -14.71 -14.47
N LEU A 79 4.64 -14.00 -15.51
CA LEU A 79 3.71 -12.87 -15.40
C LEU A 79 2.24 -13.30 -15.24
N ASN A 80 1.92 -14.55 -15.61
CA ASN A 80 0.56 -15.09 -15.51
C ASN A 80 0.62 -16.62 -15.44
N ALA A 81 0.14 -17.19 -14.35
CA ALA A 81 0.12 -18.65 -14.13
C ALA A 81 -0.68 -19.45 -15.19
N THR A 82 -1.62 -18.77 -15.91
CA THR A 82 -2.39 -19.42 -16.96
C THR A 82 -1.61 -19.52 -18.27
N THR A 83 -0.77 -18.52 -18.59
CA THR A 83 -0.05 -18.44 -19.87
C THR A 83 1.38 -18.97 -19.79
N GLY A 84 1.98 -18.97 -18.60
CA GLY A 84 3.36 -19.42 -18.39
C GLY A 84 4.43 -18.53 -19.04
N VAL A 85 4.10 -17.27 -19.35
CA VAL A 85 5.05 -16.32 -19.98
C VAL A 85 5.97 -15.73 -18.92
N ASP A 86 7.29 -15.77 -19.18
CA ASP A 86 8.30 -15.29 -18.23
C ASP A 86 8.23 -13.79 -17.97
N VAL A 87 8.59 -13.37 -16.75
CA VAL A 87 8.85 -11.99 -16.40
C VAL A 87 10.16 -11.52 -17.04
N THR A 88 10.17 -10.32 -17.61
CA THR A 88 11.36 -9.66 -18.16
C THR A 88 11.53 -8.27 -17.55
N PRO A 89 12.71 -7.61 -17.69
CA PRO A 89 12.89 -6.26 -17.16
C PRO A 89 11.87 -5.23 -17.67
N GLU A 90 11.32 -5.42 -18.86
CA GLU A 90 10.31 -4.54 -19.48
C GLU A 90 8.88 -4.90 -19.05
N THR A 91 8.70 -5.96 -18.24
CA THR A 91 7.37 -6.35 -17.76
C THR A 91 6.78 -5.26 -16.87
N VAL A 92 5.62 -4.75 -17.27
CA VAL A 92 4.87 -3.81 -16.43
C VAL A 92 4.05 -4.58 -15.40
N MET A 93 4.20 -4.18 -14.14
CA MET A 93 3.48 -4.76 -13.01
C MET A 93 2.69 -3.67 -12.31
N HIS A 94 1.52 -4.01 -11.79
CA HIS A 94 0.68 -3.07 -11.04
C HIS A 94 1.43 -2.58 -9.80
N ILE A 95 1.54 -1.26 -9.63
CA ILE A 95 2.32 -0.64 -8.54
C ILE A 95 1.46 -0.25 -7.34
N GLY A 96 0.13 -0.35 -7.45
CA GLY A 96 -0.78 -0.02 -6.34
C GLY A 96 -0.55 1.38 -5.79
N SER A 97 -0.57 1.49 -4.47
CA SER A 97 -0.42 2.76 -3.75
C SER A 97 0.91 3.48 -3.95
N ILE A 98 1.93 2.86 -4.54
CA ILE A 98 3.14 3.57 -4.99
C ILE A 98 2.77 4.73 -5.93
N THR A 99 1.66 4.63 -6.66
CA THR A 99 1.09 5.70 -7.47
C THR A 99 0.90 7.02 -6.73
N LYS A 100 0.68 6.99 -5.42
CA LYS A 100 0.55 8.21 -4.61
C LYS A 100 1.80 9.08 -4.66
N THR A 101 2.96 8.46 -4.80
CA THR A 101 4.22 9.21 -4.96
C THR A 101 4.28 9.92 -6.31
N LEU A 102 3.78 9.31 -7.40
CA LEU A 102 3.64 9.93 -8.71
C LEU A 102 2.65 11.11 -8.65
N ASN A 103 1.49 10.88 -8.05
CA ASN A 103 0.45 11.90 -7.87
C ASN A 103 0.96 13.10 -7.05
N THR A 104 1.65 12.84 -5.94
CA THR A 104 2.25 13.90 -5.13
C THR A 104 3.34 14.64 -5.88
N THR A 105 4.18 13.95 -6.65
CA THR A 105 5.19 14.58 -7.51
C THR A 105 4.54 15.55 -8.51
N LEU A 106 3.42 15.16 -9.14
CA LEU A 106 2.67 16.04 -10.03
C LEU A 106 2.18 17.31 -9.30
N VAL A 107 1.62 17.17 -8.09
CA VAL A 107 1.17 18.33 -7.29
C VAL A 107 2.37 19.20 -6.89
N MET A 108 3.51 18.61 -6.50
CA MET A 108 4.72 19.34 -6.13
C MET A 108 5.36 20.08 -7.31
N GLN A 109 5.20 19.60 -8.54
CA GLN A 109 5.57 20.37 -9.74
C GLN A 109 4.75 21.66 -9.84
N LEU A 110 3.45 21.61 -9.50
CA LEU A 110 2.61 22.80 -9.49
C LEU A 110 3.00 23.77 -8.35
N VAL A 111 3.50 23.24 -7.24
CA VAL A 111 4.09 24.06 -6.17
C VAL A 111 5.36 24.77 -6.65
N ASP A 112 6.27 24.05 -7.33
CA ASP A 112 7.49 24.63 -7.91
C ASP A 112 7.17 25.73 -8.96
N GLU A 113 6.07 25.58 -9.69
CA GLU A 113 5.58 26.54 -10.69
C GLU A 113 4.79 27.70 -10.05
N GLY A 114 4.55 27.68 -8.73
CA GLY A 114 3.78 28.70 -8.02
C GLY A 114 2.27 28.68 -8.33
N LEU A 115 1.76 27.59 -8.89
CA LEU A 115 0.37 27.40 -9.25
C LEU A 115 -0.47 26.80 -8.11
N VAL A 116 0.18 26.10 -7.18
CA VAL A 116 -0.45 25.48 -6.00
C VAL A 116 0.35 25.86 -4.76
N ASP A 117 -0.37 26.23 -3.70
CA ASP A 117 0.15 26.43 -2.35
C ASP A 117 -0.35 25.29 -1.44
N LEU A 118 0.57 24.59 -0.79
CA LEU A 118 0.24 23.49 0.14
C LEU A 118 -0.56 23.96 1.36
N ASP A 119 -0.40 25.21 1.76
CA ASP A 119 -1.12 25.82 2.88
C ASP A 119 -2.48 26.42 2.51
N ALA A 120 -2.77 26.52 1.22
CA ALA A 120 -4.06 27.01 0.75
C ALA A 120 -5.18 25.98 1.00
N PRO A 121 -6.41 26.44 1.32
CA PRO A 121 -7.59 25.58 1.35
C PRO A 121 -7.82 24.88 0.00
N VAL A 122 -8.27 23.64 0.04
CA VAL A 122 -8.67 22.90 -1.19
C VAL A 122 -9.74 23.66 -1.98
N LEU A 123 -10.60 24.40 -1.29
CA LEU A 123 -11.66 25.22 -1.90
C LEU A 123 -11.15 26.31 -2.84
N ASP A 124 -9.92 26.77 -2.70
CA ASP A 124 -9.32 27.77 -3.59
C ASP A 124 -9.13 27.21 -5.02
N TYR A 125 -8.93 25.88 -5.12
CA TYR A 125 -8.74 25.16 -6.39
C TYR A 125 -9.99 24.41 -6.83
N LEU A 126 -10.78 23.91 -5.87
CA LEU A 126 -12.01 23.12 -6.09
C LEU A 126 -13.18 23.77 -5.33
N PRO A 127 -13.80 24.82 -5.86
CA PRO A 127 -14.88 25.58 -5.16
C PRO A 127 -16.10 24.72 -4.78
N ASP A 128 -16.34 23.61 -5.50
CA ASP A 128 -17.45 22.69 -5.27
C ASP A 128 -17.09 21.50 -4.36
N PHE A 129 -15.85 21.43 -3.88
CA PHE A 129 -15.40 20.39 -2.96
C PHE A 129 -16.14 20.49 -1.64
N ALA A 130 -16.57 19.36 -1.12
CA ALA A 130 -17.16 19.26 0.21
C ALA A 130 -16.93 17.86 0.80
N VAL A 131 -16.84 17.81 2.12
CA VAL A 131 -17.04 16.62 2.96
C VAL A 131 -18.30 16.83 3.80
N ALA A 132 -18.78 15.81 4.51
CA ALA A 132 -20.04 15.92 5.27
C ALA A 132 -19.99 17.01 6.36
N ASP A 133 -18.80 17.29 6.91
CA ASP A 133 -18.58 18.37 7.87
C ASP A 133 -18.20 19.68 7.15
N PRO A 134 -19.03 20.75 7.23
CA PRO A 134 -18.73 22.04 6.61
C PRO A 134 -17.52 22.77 7.23
N GLU A 135 -17.19 22.54 8.50
CA GLU A 135 -16.00 23.12 9.13
C GLU A 135 -14.74 22.45 8.56
N ALA A 136 -14.72 21.11 8.50
CA ALA A 136 -13.63 20.36 7.89
C ALA A 136 -13.47 20.75 6.41
N THR A 137 -14.57 20.90 5.65
CA THR A 137 -14.53 21.35 4.26
C THR A 137 -13.73 22.64 4.08
N ARG A 138 -13.90 23.62 4.98
CA ARG A 138 -13.17 24.90 4.92
C ARG A 138 -11.73 24.80 5.41
N ALA A 139 -11.45 23.86 6.31
CA ALA A 139 -10.16 23.75 6.98
C ALA A 139 -9.15 22.84 6.24
N ILE A 140 -9.60 21.93 5.37
CA ILE A 140 -8.72 21.02 4.66
C ILE A 140 -7.85 21.80 3.68
N LYS A 141 -6.52 21.73 3.88
CA LYS A 141 -5.49 22.30 3.01
C LYS A 141 -4.96 21.26 2.02
N VAL A 142 -4.35 21.72 0.92
CA VAL A 142 -3.77 20.83 -0.10
C VAL A 142 -2.71 19.90 0.51
N GLY A 143 -1.79 20.42 1.34
CA GLY A 143 -0.76 19.61 1.99
C GLY A 143 -1.31 18.48 2.87
N MET A 144 -2.48 18.69 3.49
CA MET A 144 -3.15 17.68 4.32
C MET A 144 -3.68 16.49 3.51
N LEU A 145 -3.92 16.68 2.20
CA LEU A 145 -4.29 15.59 1.30
C LEU A 145 -3.11 14.65 1.04
N LEU A 146 -1.88 15.20 0.99
CA LEU A 146 -0.67 14.50 0.59
C LEU A 146 0.02 13.76 1.74
N ASN A 147 -0.23 14.17 2.99
CA ASN A 147 0.39 13.59 4.18
C ASN A 147 -0.61 12.85 5.09
N HIS A 148 -1.84 12.61 4.61
CA HIS A 148 -2.86 11.86 5.31
C HIS A 148 -3.37 12.49 6.63
N THR A 149 -3.34 13.83 6.74
CA THR A 149 -3.85 14.57 7.92
C THR A 149 -5.17 15.29 7.66
N SER A 150 -5.84 15.02 6.54
CA SER A 150 -7.13 15.65 6.19
C SER A 150 -8.29 15.24 7.10
N GLY A 151 -8.19 14.10 7.77
CA GLY A 151 -9.24 13.53 8.61
C GLY A 151 -10.41 12.92 7.85
N ILE A 152 -10.43 12.96 6.52
CA ILE A 152 -11.51 12.38 5.70
C ILE A 152 -11.61 10.88 5.94
N ASP A 153 -12.80 10.39 6.27
CA ASP A 153 -13.13 8.96 6.29
C ASP A 153 -13.32 8.46 4.86
N GLY A 154 -12.21 8.20 4.17
CA GLY A 154 -12.19 8.04 2.72
C GLY A 154 -11.31 6.90 2.20
N GLU A 155 -11.44 5.71 2.78
CA GLU A 155 -10.69 4.55 2.31
C GLU A 155 -11.17 4.03 0.96
N MET A 156 -12.50 4.04 0.72
CA MET A 156 -13.11 3.46 -0.47
C MET A 156 -13.69 4.52 -1.41
N ILE A 157 -13.39 4.38 -2.69
CA ILE A 157 -13.99 5.16 -3.75
C ILE A 157 -14.79 4.20 -4.65
N PRO A 158 -16.13 4.37 -4.74
CA PRO A 158 -16.95 3.57 -5.63
C PRO A 158 -16.54 3.73 -7.10
N ASP A 159 -16.88 2.75 -7.91
CA ASP A 159 -16.74 2.84 -9.36
C ASP A 159 -17.73 3.88 -9.91
N HIS A 160 -17.18 4.90 -10.55
CA HIS A 160 -17.96 5.97 -11.20
C HIS A 160 -17.95 5.87 -12.74
N GLY A 161 -17.62 4.69 -13.24
CA GLY A 161 -17.62 4.39 -14.67
C GLY A 161 -16.24 4.45 -15.33
N PRO A 162 -16.18 4.09 -16.60
CA PRO A 162 -14.94 3.88 -17.33
C PRO A 162 -14.41 5.15 -18.03
N ASP A 163 -14.99 6.30 -17.81
CA ASP A 163 -14.63 7.56 -18.48
C ASP A 163 -13.65 8.40 -17.64
N GLN A 164 -13.03 9.38 -18.27
CA GLN A 164 -12.06 10.28 -17.62
C GLN A 164 -12.69 11.19 -16.55
N GLU A 165 -14.04 11.28 -16.50
CA GLU A 165 -14.77 12.01 -15.47
C GLU A 165 -14.87 11.24 -14.14
N ALA A 166 -14.40 10.00 -14.10
CA ALA A 166 -14.54 9.15 -12.92
C ALA A 166 -13.87 9.76 -11.67
N ILE A 167 -12.70 10.42 -11.83
CA ILE A 167 -11.99 11.11 -10.74
C ILE A 167 -12.84 12.27 -10.22
N ARG A 168 -13.34 13.15 -11.10
CA ARG A 168 -14.20 14.28 -10.72
C ARG A 168 -15.46 13.81 -9.99
N LYS A 169 -16.13 12.77 -10.51
CA LYS A 169 -17.33 12.19 -9.88
C LYS A 169 -17.01 11.61 -8.48
N ALA A 170 -15.84 11.02 -8.30
CA ALA A 170 -15.40 10.55 -6.99
C ALA A 170 -15.22 11.70 -6.00
N VAL A 171 -14.61 12.80 -6.45
CA VAL A 171 -14.43 14.01 -5.60
C VAL A 171 -15.79 14.64 -5.24
N GLU A 172 -16.75 14.68 -6.15
CA GLU A 172 -18.11 15.15 -5.85
C GLU A 172 -18.81 14.29 -4.78
N ARG A 173 -18.50 13.00 -4.72
CA ARG A 173 -19.05 12.09 -3.70
C ARG A 173 -18.37 12.20 -2.35
N ALA A 174 -17.22 12.88 -2.24
CA ALA A 174 -16.58 13.12 -0.96
C ALA A 174 -17.49 13.86 0.04
N ARG A 175 -18.51 14.60 -0.43
CA ARG A 175 -19.53 15.25 0.39
C ARG A 175 -20.33 14.32 1.30
N ASP A 176 -20.34 13.02 0.99
CA ASP A 176 -21.04 12.01 1.78
C ASP A 176 -20.13 11.37 2.85
N LEU A 177 -18.83 11.70 2.83
CA LEU A 177 -17.83 11.11 3.73
C LEU A 177 -17.71 11.92 5.02
N GLY A 178 -17.67 11.21 6.15
CA GLY A 178 -17.46 11.76 7.49
C GLY A 178 -16.02 12.17 7.75
N GLN A 179 -15.78 12.58 9.00
CA GLN A 179 -14.47 12.91 9.54
C GLN A 179 -14.10 11.95 10.66
N LEU A 180 -12.89 11.41 10.61
CA LEU A 180 -12.33 10.62 11.70
C LEU A 180 -11.79 11.53 12.82
N PHE A 181 -11.22 12.69 12.44
CA PHE A 181 -10.66 13.73 13.33
C PHE A 181 -10.66 15.07 12.61
N ALA A 182 -10.43 16.17 13.33
CA ALA A 182 -10.36 17.50 12.73
C ALA A 182 -9.13 17.63 11.81
N PRO A 183 -9.21 18.33 10.66
CA PRO A 183 -8.09 18.47 9.74
C PRO A 183 -6.82 18.96 10.43
N GLY A 184 -5.72 18.20 10.28
CA GLY A 184 -4.43 18.46 10.92
C GLY A 184 -4.25 17.96 12.35
N GLU A 185 -5.29 17.40 12.98
CA GLU A 185 -5.23 16.93 14.38
C GLU A 185 -4.46 15.62 14.53
N ASP A 186 -4.61 14.71 13.57
CA ASP A 186 -4.05 13.36 13.62
C ASP A 186 -3.68 12.87 12.19
N CYS A 187 -3.29 11.62 12.07
CA CYS A 187 -2.91 11.00 10.81
C CYS A 187 -3.68 9.69 10.61
N SER A 188 -4.34 9.57 9.45
CA SER A 188 -4.95 8.32 8.99
C SER A 188 -4.79 8.18 7.49
N TYR A 189 -4.19 7.10 7.04
CA TYR A 189 -3.98 6.83 5.62
C TYR A 189 -5.30 6.93 4.85
N CYS A 190 -5.37 7.83 3.88
CA CYS A 190 -6.61 8.17 3.18
C CYS A 190 -6.44 8.16 1.66
N ASN A 191 -7.16 7.26 0.99
CA ASN A 191 -7.12 7.16 -0.46
C ASN A 191 -7.91 8.29 -1.14
N THR A 192 -9.08 8.67 -0.59
CA THR A 192 -9.90 9.76 -1.14
C THR A 192 -9.13 11.09 -1.15
N ALA A 193 -8.34 11.38 -0.12
CA ALA A 193 -7.51 12.58 -0.09
C ALA A 193 -6.56 12.65 -1.28
N MET A 194 -5.93 11.53 -1.65
CA MET A 194 -5.06 11.47 -2.83
C MET A 194 -5.81 11.66 -4.15
N VAL A 195 -7.07 11.17 -4.23
CA VAL A 195 -7.91 11.42 -5.42
C VAL A 195 -8.30 12.89 -5.53
N VAL A 196 -8.62 13.55 -4.41
CA VAL A 196 -8.87 15.00 -4.38
C VAL A 196 -7.63 15.77 -4.82
N ALA A 197 -6.42 15.39 -4.36
CA ALA A 197 -5.16 16.01 -4.77
C ALA A 197 -4.89 15.85 -6.27
N GLY A 198 -5.16 14.67 -6.84
CA GLY A 198 -5.08 14.46 -8.30
C GLY A 198 -6.06 15.36 -9.07
N HIS A 199 -7.27 15.52 -8.55
CA HIS A 199 -8.27 16.41 -9.17
C HIS A 199 -7.88 17.90 -9.05
N VAL A 200 -7.17 18.31 -8.00
CA VAL A 200 -6.58 19.66 -7.94
C VAL A 200 -5.65 19.88 -9.13
N ALA A 201 -4.79 18.92 -9.46
CA ALA A 201 -3.90 19.04 -10.61
C ALA A 201 -4.66 19.12 -11.94
N GLU A 202 -5.71 18.29 -12.14
CA GLU A 202 -6.58 18.39 -13.32
C GLU A 202 -7.21 19.77 -13.48
N ARG A 203 -7.71 20.34 -12.41
CA ARG A 203 -8.37 21.65 -12.41
C ARG A 203 -7.42 22.80 -12.68
N VAL A 204 -6.20 22.74 -12.15
CA VAL A 204 -5.17 23.76 -12.33
C VAL A 204 -4.62 23.76 -13.75
N LEU A 205 -4.39 22.57 -14.33
CA LEU A 205 -3.76 22.44 -15.65
C LEU A 205 -4.76 22.28 -16.80
N GLY A 206 -6.01 21.91 -16.52
CA GLY A 206 -7.05 21.76 -17.53
C GLY A 206 -6.93 20.50 -18.39
N ASP A 207 -6.21 19.48 -17.90
CA ASP A 207 -6.05 18.20 -18.58
C ASP A 207 -6.32 17.04 -17.62
N SER A 208 -6.49 15.82 -18.15
CA SER A 208 -6.75 14.64 -17.33
C SER A 208 -5.53 14.26 -16.49
N TRP A 209 -5.76 13.72 -15.29
CA TRP A 209 -4.70 13.21 -14.44
C TRP A 209 -3.82 12.19 -15.17
N TYR A 210 -4.42 11.36 -16.02
CA TYR A 210 -3.71 10.35 -16.82
C TYR A 210 -2.69 11.00 -17.74
N SER A 211 -3.13 11.95 -18.61
CA SER A 211 -2.22 12.69 -19.50
C SER A 211 -1.15 13.43 -18.72
N LEU A 212 -1.51 14.04 -17.59
CA LEU A 212 -0.56 14.80 -16.76
C LEU A 212 0.54 13.92 -16.19
N ILE A 213 0.24 12.70 -15.72
CA ILE A 213 1.27 11.76 -15.25
C ILE A 213 2.13 11.28 -16.41
N GLU A 214 1.52 10.92 -17.55
CA GLU A 214 2.24 10.47 -18.74
C GLU A 214 3.21 11.54 -19.25
N ASP A 215 2.77 12.78 -19.39
CA ASP A 215 3.60 13.85 -19.95
C ASP A 215 4.62 14.39 -18.94
N ARG A 216 4.18 14.70 -17.71
CA ARG A 216 4.98 15.44 -16.74
C ARG A 216 5.87 14.57 -15.88
N VAL A 217 5.56 13.28 -15.74
CA VAL A 217 6.39 12.35 -14.97
C VAL A 217 7.06 11.36 -15.89
N PHE A 218 6.30 10.53 -16.62
CA PHE A 218 6.88 9.50 -17.47
C PHE A 218 7.65 10.06 -18.64
N GLY A 219 7.08 10.98 -19.39
CA GLY A 219 7.72 11.63 -20.53
C GLY A 219 8.97 12.40 -20.12
N ARG A 220 8.94 13.15 -19.02
CA ARG A 220 10.07 13.93 -18.51
C ARG A 220 11.26 13.03 -18.12
N LEU A 221 11.00 11.89 -17.49
CA LEU A 221 12.04 10.94 -17.10
C LEU A 221 12.39 9.91 -18.20
N GLY A 222 11.63 9.88 -19.31
CA GLY A 222 11.84 8.94 -20.41
C GLY A 222 11.43 7.50 -20.06
N LEU A 223 10.43 7.31 -19.20
CA LEU A 223 9.95 6.00 -18.75
C LEU A 223 9.07 5.37 -19.82
N GLN A 224 9.58 4.35 -20.50
CA GLN A 224 8.92 3.75 -21.67
C GLN A 224 8.04 2.53 -21.33
N HIS A 225 8.24 1.93 -20.15
CA HIS A 225 7.49 0.79 -19.66
C HIS A 225 6.68 1.18 -18.42
N SER A 226 5.90 2.24 -18.60
CA SER A 226 5.06 2.84 -17.55
C SER A 226 3.74 3.28 -18.16
N VAL A 227 2.62 2.88 -17.56
CA VAL A 227 1.27 3.20 -18.02
C VAL A 227 0.37 3.56 -16.83
N VAL A 228 -0.57 4.46 -17.04
CA VAL A 228 -1.59 4.79 -16.04
C VAL A 228 -3.00 4.43 -16.50
N GLN A 229 -3.22 4.27 -17.80
CA GLN A 229 -4.51 3.84 -18.35
C GLN A 229 -4.52 2.32 -18.55
N PRO A 230 -5.54 1.59 -18.03
CA PRO A 230 -5.59 0.13 -18.10
C PRO A 230 -5.46 -0.47 -19.50
N GLN A 231 -6.03 0.20 -20.51
CA GLN A 231 -5.98 -0.28 -21.90
C GLN A 231 -4.56 -0.26 -22.48
N ASP A 232 -3.70 0.66 -22.03
CA ASP A 232 -2.34 0.80 -22.57
C ASP A 232 -1.42 -0.32 -22.07
N ALA A 233 -1.80 -1.00 -20.98
CA ALA A 233 -1.10 -2.21 -20.55
C ALA A 233 -1.07 -3.31 -21.64
N LEU A 234 -2.04 -3.30 -22.57
CA LEU A 234 -2.06 -4.23 -23.71
C LEU A 234 -0.92 -4.01 -24.72
N LEU A 235 -0.28 -2.85 -24.68
CA LEU A 235 0.87 -2.51 -25.53
C LEU A 235 2.20 -3.03 -24.94
N HIS A 236 2.16 -3.58 -23.73
CA HIS A 236 3.32 -4.03 -22.96
C HIS A 236 3.21 -5.51 -22.56
N ARG A 237 4.30 -6.06 -22.06
CA ARG A 237 4.29 -7.32 -21.31
C ARG A 237 3.70 -7.04 -19.92
N ALA A 238 2.39 -7.19 -19.78
CA ALA A 238 1.69 -6.88 -18.56
C ALA A 238 1.47 -8.11 -17.68
N SER A 239 1.79 -8.02 -16.41
CA SER A 239 1.49 -9.07 -15.43
C SER A 239 0.05 -8.94 -14.88
N VAL A 240 -0.45 -10.03 -14.33
CA VAL A 240 -1.70 -10.05 -13.55
C VAL A 240 -1.43 -10.57 -12.15
N GLY A 241 -2.24 -10.17 -11.18
CA GLY A 241 -2.09 -10.58 -9.80
C GLY A 241 -2.55 -12.02 -9.53
N HIS A 242 -2.01 -12.63 -8.46
CA HIS A 242 -2.33 -13.98 -8.03
C HIS A 242 -2.58 -14.06 -6.54
N PHE A 243 -3.49 -14.93 -6.16
CA PHE A 243 -3.76 -15.33 -4.78
C PHE A 243 -3.37 -16.78 -4.57
N LEU A 244 -2.81 -17.09 -3.41
CA LEU A 244 -2.58 -18.46 -2.99
C LEU A 244 -3.91 -19.02 -2.44
N ASP A 245 -4.44 -20.07 -3.07
CA ASP A 245 -5.58 -20.80 -2.53
C ASP A 245 -5.12 -21.62 -1.30
N PRO A 246 -5.59 -21.27 -0.10
CA PRO A 246 -5.14 -21.95 1.12
C PRO A 246 -5.58 -23.40 1.20
N ALA A 247 -6.63 -23.79 0.49
CA ALA A 247 -7.15 -25.16 0.52
C ALA A 247 -6.35 -26.11 -0.36
N THR A 248 -5.89 -25.63 -1.51
CA THR A 248 -5.17 -26.44 -2.51
C THR A 248 -3.67 -26.12 -2.55
N GLY A 249 -3.26 -24.98 -2.02
CA GLY A 249 -1.90 -24.48 -2.12
C GLY A 249 -1.50 -24.05 -3.53
N THR A 250 -2.46 -23.88 -4.44
CA THR A 250 -2.21 -23.47 -5.83
C THR A 250 -2.35 -21.95 -5.98
N GLN A 251 -1.58 -21.38 -6.91
CA GLN A 251 -1.71 -19.98 -7.27
C GLN A 251 -2.89 -19.79 -8.21
N GLN A 252 -3.79 -18.89 -7.86
CA GLN A 252 -4.95 -18.53 -8.66
C GLN A 252 -4.82 -17.11 -9.16
N ARG A 253 -4.95 -16.93 -10.47
CA ARG A 253 -5.00 -15.59 -11.07
C ARG A 253 -6.24 -14.83 -10.58
N THR A 254 -6.07 -13.55 -10.27
CA THR A 254 -7.23 -12.67 -9.99
C THR A 254 -8.17 -12.59 -11.20
N SER A 255 -9.46 -12.42 -10.94
CA SER A 255 -10.46 -12.09 -11.98
C SER A 255 -10.49 -10.59 -12.28
N GLN A 256 -10.02 -9.76 -11.36
CA GLN A 256 -9.98 -8.31 -11.45
C GLN A 256 -8.54 -7.81 -11.55
N ALA A 257 -8.14 -7.32 -12.72
CA ALA A 257 -6.78 -6.83 -12.95
C ALA A 257 -6.56 -5.41 -12.41
N PHE A 258 -7.60 -4.57 -12.44
CA PHE A 258 -7.54 -3.18 -12.01
C PHE A 258 -8.68 -2.85 -11.04
N LEU A 259 -8.45 -1.88 -10.18
CA LEU A 259 -9.50 -1.23 -9.39
C LEU A 259 -10.14 -0.10 -10.23
N PRO A 260 -11.25 0.52 -9.75
CA PRO A 260 -11.95 1.55 -10.51
C PRO A 260 -11.08 2.73 -10.94
N LEU A 261 -11.36 3.31 -12.12
CA LEU A 261 -10.68 4.51 -12.63
C LEU A 261 -10.78 5.71 -11.68
N SER A 262 -11.90 5.83 -10.98
CA SER A 262 -12.11 6.85 -9.95
C SER A 262 -11.05 6.88 -8.85
N PHE A 263 -10.30 5.80 -8.73
CA PHE A 263 -9.28 5.60 -7.70
C PHE A 263 -7.83 5.76 -8.25
N ALA A 264 -7.67 6.15 -9.52
CA ALA A 264 -6.37 6.17 -10.20
C ALA A 264 -5.28 6.97 -9.46
N PRO A 265 -5.51 8.21 -8.97
CA PRO A 265 -4.48 8.96 -8.24
C PRO A 265 -4.03 8.32 -6.93
N ALA A 266 -4.83 7.40 -6.38
CA ALA A 266 -4.51 6.64 -5.16
C ALA A 266 -3.93 5.25 -5.44
N GLY A 267 -3.97 4.76 -6.72
CA GLY A 267 -3.24 3.54 -7.09
C GLY A 267 -4.08 2.40 -7.63
N SER A 268 -5.10 2.65 -8.43
CA SER A 268 -5.95 1.61 -8.99
C SER A 268 -5.50 1.08 -10.35
N THR A 269 -4.72 1.83 -11.12
CA THR A 269 -4.51 1.55 -12.54
C THR A 269 -3.05 1.54 -13.00
N ALA A 270 -2.16 2.27 -12.31
CA ALA A 270 -0.78 2.43 -12.75
C ALA A 270 0.00 1.12 -12.73
N MET A 271 0.71 0.86 -13.82
CA MET A 271 1.66 -0.23 -13.95
C MET A 271 3.00 0.31 -14.44
N MET A 272 4.09 -0.22 -13.89
CA MET A 272 5.46 0.17 -14.27
C MET A 272 6.36 -1.06 -14.31
N SER A 273 7.43 -0.99 -15.08
CA SER A 273 8.55 -1.90 -14.92
C SER A 273 9.39 -1.52 -13.68
N ALA A 274 10.13 -2.49 -13.12
CA ALA A 274 11.00 -2.18 -11.98
C ALA A 274 12.13 -1.19 -12.35
N PRO A 275 12.77 -1.25 -13.54
CA PRO A 275 13.72 -0.23 -13.97
C PRO A 275 13.12 1.17 -14.09
N ASP A 276 11.92 1.32 -14.65
CA ASP A 276 11.26 2.62 -14.78
C ASP A 276 10.89 3.19 -13.41
N LEU A 277 10.34 2.38 -12.52
CA LEU A 277 10.05 2.82 -11.16
C LEU A 277 11.35 3.18 -10.41
N LEU A 278 12.43 2.43 -10.60
CA LEU A 278 13.73 2.76 -10.03
C LEU A 278 14.24 4.11 -10.54
N ALA A 279 14.10 4.41 -11.83
CA ALA A 279 14.49 5.70 -12.39
C ALA A 279 13.69 6.87 -11.77
N PHE A 280 12.41 6.68 -11.52
CA PHE A 280 11.58 7.64 -10.79
C PHE A 280 12.06 7.82 -9.33
N VAL A 281 12.32 6.73 -8.60
CA VAL A 281 12.81 6.78 -7.22
C VAL A 281 14.19 7.42 -7.14
N ALA A 282 15.09 7.10 -8.08
CA ALA A 282 16.42 7.69 -8.19
C ALA A 282 16.35 9.21 -8.44
N ALA A 283 15.36 9.71 -9.18
CA ALA A 283 15.17 11.15 -9.34
C ALA A 283 14.90 11.84 -8.00
N HIS A 284 14.07 11.25 -7.15
CA HIS A 284 13.84 11.77 -5.79
C HIS A 284 15.06 11.63 -4.89
N LEU A 285 15.78 10.51 -4.97
CA LEU A 285 17.04 10.31 -4.23
C LEU A 285 18.08 11.38 -4.57
N ARG A 286 18.14 11.81 -5.83
CA ARG A 286 19.07 12.80 -6.39
C ARG A 286 18.54 14.24 -6.32
N GLY A 287 17.65 14.55 -5.37
CA GLY A 287 17.13 15.92 -5.18
C GLY A 287 16.30 16.44 -6.35
N GLY A 288 15.55 15.57 -7.01
CA GLY A 288 14.65 15.90 -8.11
C GLY A 288 15.29 15.84 -9.51
N GLU A 289 16.53 15.37 -9.65
CA GLU A 289 17.21 15.22 -10.94
C GLU A 289 17.18 13.77 -11.42
N GLY A 290 16.55 13.52 -12.57
CA GLY A 290 16.47 12.20 -13.18
C GLY A 290 17.84 11.67 -13.65
N LEU A 291 17.90 10.35 -13.88
CA LEU A 291 19.08 9.68 -14.42
C LEU A 291 19.42 10.14 -15.86
N ASN A 292 18.43 10.67 -16.57
CA ASN A 292 18.59 11.28 -17.89
C ASN A 292 19.05 12.76 -17.85
N GLY A 293 19.27 13.32 -16.66
CA GLY A 293 19.67 14.72 -16.46
C GLY A 293 18.50 15.72 -16.47
N GLU A 294 17.27 15.27 -16.75
CA GLU A 294 16.09 16.15 -16.69
C GLU A 294 15.65 16.38 -15.24
N ARG A 295 15.18 17.59 -14.95
CA ARG A 295 14.71 17.94 -13.60
C ARG A 295 13.23 17.66 -13.45
N LEU A 296 12.91 16.71 -12.57
CA LEU A 296 11.53 16.33 -12.24
C LEU A 296 10.90 17.33 -11.24
N LEU A 297 11.66 17.72 -10.20
CA LEU A 297 11.27 18.66 -9.13
C LEU A 297 12.45 19.57 -8.77
N SER A 298 12.16 20.67 -8.10
CA SER A 298 13.20 21.41 -7.37
C SER A 298 13.79 20.55 -6.24
N GLU A 299 15.00 20.84 -5.81
CA GLU A 299 15.63 20.18 -4.68
C GLU A 299 14.81 20.39 -3.40
N GLU A 300 14.27 21.60 -3.22
CA GLU A 300 13.41 21.97 -2.09
C GLU A 300 12.14 21.10 -2.04
N SER A 301 11.42 20.98 -3.15
CA SER A 301 10.21 20.16 -3.23
C SER A 301 10.50 18.67 -3.06
N SER A 302 11.59 18.17 -3.66
CA SER A 302 12.01 16.77 -3.47
C SER A 302 12.35 16.48 -2.01
N LYS A 303 13.01 17.40 -1.31
CA LYS A 303 13.31 17.30 0.12
C LYS A 303 12.05 17.39 0.98
N ALA A 304 11.14 18.32 0.66
CA ALA A 304 9.89 18.48 1.37
C ALA A 304 9.05 17.18 1.35
N MET A 305 9.00 16.48 0.21
CA MET A 305 8.31 15.19 0.10
C MET A 305 8.89 14.12 1.06
N ARG A 306 10.18 14.17 1.35
CA ARG A 306 10.91 13.21 2.21
C ARG A 306 11.06 13.70 3.67
N THR A 307 10.45 14.82 4.02
CA THR A 307 10.45 15.35 5.39
C THR A 307 9.21 14.86 6.14
N GLY A 308 9.40 14.27 7.32
CA GLY A 308 8.30 13.77 8.14
C GLY A 308 7.37 14.87 8.62
N THR A 309 6.10 14.75 8.33
CA THR A 309 5.05 15.73 8.68
C THR A 309 3.97 15.18 9.58
N ALA A 310 3.76 13.85 9.57
CA ALA A 310 2.71 13.20 10.34
C ALA A 310 3.20 11.85 10.89
N ALA A 311 3.23 11.70 12.20
CA ALA A 311 3.55 10.42 12.85
C ALA A 311 2.46 9.39 12.55
N VAL A 312 2.86 8.13 12.34
CA VAL A 312 1.93 7.03 12.07
C VAL A 312 2.29 5.80 12.89
N GLN A 313 1.28 4.99 13.22
CA GLN A 313 1.44 3.72 13.92
C GLN A 313 0.83 2.57 13.13
N GLY A 314 1.33 1.36 13.37
CA GLY A 314 0.72 0.14 12.83
C GLY A 314 1.06 -0.20 11.38
N ILE A 315 2.02 0.49 10.74
CA ILE A 315 2.55 0.12 9.42
C ILE A 315 3.99 -0.35 9.57
N GLY A 316 4.20 -1.58 10.04
CA GLY A 316 5.53 -2.16 10.13
C GLY A 316 6.56 -1.20 10.77
N ALA A 317 7.64 -0.94 10.06
CA ALA A 317 8.71 -0.04 10.52
C ALA A 317 8.49 1.45 10.14
N VAL A 318 7.43 1.78 9.42
CA VAL A 318 7.12 3.17 9.04
C VAL A 318 6.84 4.00 10.31
N ARG A 319 7.49 5.15 10.44
CA ARG A 319 7.37 6.04 11.61
C ARG A 319 6.53 7.28 11.33
N SER A 320 6.57 7.75 10.10
CA SER A 320 5.81 8.95 9.69
C SER A 320 5.52 8.95 8.19
N PHE A 321 4.61 9.82 7.80
CA PHE A 321 4.44 10.21 6.41
C PHE A 321 5.15 11.54 6.15
N GLY A 322 5.81 11.64 5.00
CA GLY A 322 6.11 12.89 4.33
C GLY A 322 4.96 13.25 3.37
N LEU A 323 5.25 14.02 2.34
CA LEU A 323 4.27 14.26 1.26
C LEU A 323 4.36 13.10 0.26
N GLY A 324 3.40 12.19 0.34
CA GLY A 324 3.31 11.00 -0.52
C GLY A 324 4.28 9.87 -0.22
N PHE A 325 5.30 10.04 0.62
CA PHE A 325 6.24 9.00 1.02
C PHE A 325 5.96 8.48 2.43
N MET A 326 6.26 7.21 2.63
CA MET A 326 6.42 6.57 3.94
C MET A 326 7.88 6.70 4.36
N LEU A 327 8.13 7.12 5.61
CA LEU A 327 9.47 7.34 6.15
C LEU A 327 9.79 6.30 7.21
N GLY A 328 10.93 5.65 7.04
CA GLY A 328 11.40 4.59 7.92
C GLY A 328 12.26 5.10 9.09
N PRO A 329 12.82 4.18 9.88
CA PRO A 329 13.58 4.52 11.09
C PRO A 329 15.00 5.03 10.85
N ASN A 330 15.54 4.81 9.66
CA ASN A 330 16.94 5.12 9.33
C ASN A 330 17.04 6.27 8.31
N ASP A 331 16.08 7.19 8.33
CA ASP A 331 15.95 8.25 7.33
C ASP A 331 15.73 7.73 5.89
N ASP A 332 15.34 6.46 5.80
CA ASP A 332 14.91 5.85 4.55
C ASP A 332 13.50 6.31 4.19
N PHE A 333 13.25 6.47 2.90
CA PHE A 333 11.94 6.79 2.36
C PHE A 333 11.49 5.73 1.35
N GLY A 334 10.21 5.51 1.28
CA GLY A 334 9.67 4.47 0.40
C GLY A 334 8.16 4.53 0.28
N HIS A 335 7.59 3.52 -0.35
CA HIS A 335 6.15 3.28 -0.34
C HIS A 335 5.83 1.85 -0.74
N GLY A 336 4.79 1.30 -0.13
CA GLY A 336 4.24 0.01 -0.52
C GLY A 336 3.08 0.14 -1.51
N GLY A 337 2.85 -0.87 -2.31
CA GLY A 337 1.73 -0.94 -3.23
C GLY A 337 1.00 -2.27 -3.15
N GLY A 338 -0.27 -2.25 -2.80
CA GLY A 338 -1.15 -3.40 -2.82
C GLY A 338 -2.26 -3.25 -3.85
N GLY A 339 -2.73 -4.37 -4.37
CA GLY A 339 -3.82 -4.43 -5.34
C GLY A 339 -4.34 -5.85 -5.50
N PRO A 340 -5.21 -6.11 -6.49
CA PRO A 340 -5.74 -7.45 -6.71
C PRO A 340 -4.64 -8.48 -6.97
N GLY A 341 -4.24 -9.23 -5.94
CA GLY A 341 -3.21 -10.26 -6.06
C GLY A 341 -1.80 -9.76 -6.28
N ILE A 342 -1.49 -8.51 -5.89
CA ILE A 342 -0.14 -7.95 -5.98
C ILE A 342 0.29 -7.33 -4.66
N LEU A 343 1.59 -7.34 -4.40
CA LEU A 343 2.19 -6.51 -3.36
C LEU A 343 3.63 -6.16 -3.73
N SER A 344 3.91 -4.88 -3.78
CA SER A 344 5.18 -4.30 -4.23
C SER A 344 5.71 -3.29 -3.23
N TRP A 345 7.00 -3.02 -3.27
CA TRP A 345 7.65 -2.06 -2.37
C TRP A 345 8.85 -1.41 -3.04
N PHE A 346 9.13 -0.18 -2.68
CA PHE A 346 10.45 0.41 -2.87
C PHE A 346 10.93 1.08 -1.58
N SER A 347 12.25 1.17 -1.44
CA SER A 347 12.92 1.93 -0.39
C SER A 347 14.17 2.60 -0.94
N ALA A 348 14.47 3.80 -0.44
CA ALA A 348 15.65 4.55 -0.80
C ALA A 348 16.25 5.25 0.44
N HIS A 349 17.58 5.42 0.45
CA HIS A 349 18.32 6.05 1.52
C HIS A 349 19.38 6.99 0.93
N GLU A 350 19.25 8.30 1.23
CA GLU A 350 20.03 9.35 0.59
C GLU A 350 21.51 9.25 0.93
N GLU A 351 21.86 9.09 2.21
CA GLU A 351 23.27 9.08 2.65
C GLU A 351 24.08 7.93 2.05
N SER A 352 23.46 6.76 1.83
CA SER A 352 24.13 5.63 1.17
C SER A 352 24.03 5.65 -0.35
N ASP A 353 23.34 6.65 -0.95
CA ASP A 353 23.05 6.74 -2.39
C ASP A 353 22.48 5.43 -2.94
N PHE A 354 21.45 4.94 -2.25
CA PHE A 354 20.85 3.62 -2.50
C PHE A 354 19.35 3.72 -2.71
N ALA A 355 18.84 2.99 -3.70
CA ALA A 355 17.43 2.74 -3.91
C ALA A 355 17.19 1.30 -4.39
N MET A 356 16.10 0.69 -3.96
CA MET A 356 15.68 -0.63 -4.40
C MET A 356 14.18 -0.67 -4.63
N VAL A 357 13.78 -1.29 -5.72
CA VAL A 357 12.39 -1.58 -6.12
C VAL A 357 12.21 -3.09 -6.20
N VAL A 358 11.11 -3.59 -5.65
CA VAL A 358 10.69 -4.98 -5.79
C VAL A 358 9.21 -5.01 -6.15
N LEU A 359 8.90 -5.42 -7.36
CA LEU A 359 7.54 -5.59 -7.88
C LEU A 359 7.20 -7.07 -7.92
N THR A 360 6.01 -7.44 -7.44
CA THR A 360 5.54 -8.82 -7.46
C THR A 360 4.10 -8.93 -7.94
N ASN A 361 3.75 -10.06 -8.50
CA ASN A 361 2.39 -10.37 -8.91
C ASN A 361 1.71 -11.43 -8.01
N SER A 362 2.00 -11.37 -6.73
CA SER A 362 1.38 -12.25 -5.73
C SER A 362 0.96 -11.46 -4.49
N ALA A 363 -0.20 -11.78 -3.92
CA ALA A 363 -0.75 -11.10 -2.74
C ALA A 363 0.17 -11.14 -1.51
N HIS A 364 1.07 -12.10 -1.42
CA HIS A 364 2.07 -12.23 -0.34
C HIS A 364 3.48 -11.86 -0.77
N GLY A 365 3.60 -11.18 -1.91
CA GLY A 365 4.90 -10.71 -2.45
C GLY A 365 5.65 -9.73 -1.54
N GLY A 366 4.96 -9.13 -0.56
CA GLY A 366 5.59 -8.28 0.45
C GLY A 366 6.66 -8.99 1.29
N LEU A 367 6.58 -10.31 1.43
CA LEU A 367 7.63 -11.08 2.10
C LEU A 367 8.94 -11.08 1.30
N VAL A 368 8.84 -11.19 -0.03
CA VAL A 368 9.98 -11.08 -0.95
C VAL A 368 10.56 -9.66 -0.88
N ALA A 369 9.71 -8.64 -0.97
CA ALA A 369 10.14 -7.25 -0.91
C ALA A 369 10.84 -6.92 0.43
N PHE A 370 10.25 -7.33 1.55
CA PHE A 370 10.84 -7.13 2.87
C PHE A 370 12.20 -7.79 3.01
N GLU A 371 12.33 -9.05 2.59
CA GLU A 371 13.58 -9.81 2.66
C GLU A 371 14.68 -9.14 1.82
N LEU A 372 14.40 -8.85 0.55
CA LEU A 372 15.39 -8.29 -0.38
C LEU A 372 15.79 -6.87 0.00
N VAL A 373 14.81 -5.99 0.28
CA VAL A 373 15.11 -4.59 0.66
C VAL A 373 15.98 -4.55 1.91
N ASN A 374 15.66 -5.36 2.94
CA ASN A 374 16.48 -5.40 4.15
C ASN A 374 17.91 -5.90 3.89
N ALA A 375 18.06 -6.99 3.12
CA ALA A 375 19.36 -7.56 2.82
C ALA A 375 20.25 -6.59 2.02
N TRP A 376 19.67 -5.92 1.02
CA TRP A 376 20.40 -5.00 0.15
C TRP A 376 20.62 -3.63 0.80
N MET A 377 19.68 -3.14 1.61
CA MET A 377 19.89 -1.95 2.44
C MET A 377 21.06 -2.16 3.41
N LYS A 378 21.17 -3.33 4.06
CA LYS A 378 22.33 -3.67 4.90
C LYS A 378 23.64 -3.66 4.12
N LYS A 379 23.66 -4.23 2.90
CA LYS A 379 24.87 -4.22 2.04
C LYS A 379 25.30 -2.79 1.70
N ALA A 380 24.35 -1.89 1.43
CA ALA A 380 24.60 -0.54 0.98
C ALA A 380 24.95 0.44 2.12
N SER A 381 24.25 0.36 3.24
CA SER A 381 24.31 1.33 4.35
C SER A 381 24.98 0.78 5.62
N GLY A 382 25.08 -0.55 5.77
CA GLY A 382 25.52 -1.19 7.01
C GLY A 382 24.45 -1.25 8.09
N PHE A 383 23.21 -0.78 7.85
CA PHE A 383 22.13 -0.88 8.83
C PHE A 383 21.78 -2.33 9.14
N GLU A 384 21.49 -2.61 10.40
CA GLU A 384 20.97 -3.92 10.74
C GLU A 384 19.58 -4.12 10.09
N PRO A 385 19.32 -5.32 9.53
CA PRO A 385 18.04 -5.60 8.92
C PRO A 385 16.91 -5.39 9.92
N LEU A 386 15.83 -4.78 9.46
CA LEU A 386 14.62 -4.70 10.25
C LEU A 386 14.11 -6.12 10.51
N ALA A 387 14.11 -6.54 11.74
CA ALA A 387 13.45 -7.80 12.11
C ALA A 387 11.93 -7.63 11.94
N PRO A 388 11.20 -8.67 11.54
CA PRO A 388 9.75 -8.66 11.65
C PRO A 388 9.38 -8.24 13.08
N GLN A 389 8.60 -7.18 13.21
CA GLN A 389 8.22 -6.69 14.52
C GLN A 389 7.52 -7.82 15.30
N ARG A 390 8.06 -8.15 16.44
CA ARG A 390 7.49 -9.08 17.40
C ARG A 390 7.23 -8.33 18.69
N PHE A 391 6.00 -8.35 19.11
CA PHE A 391 5.56 -7.70 20.33
C PHE A 391 5.27 -8.80 21.36
N PRO A 392 6.17 -9.02 22.35
CA PRO A 392 5.90 -9.97 23.41
C PRO A 392 4.73 -9.47 24.27
N ALA A 393 3.83 -10.39 24.63
CA ALA A 393 2.76 -10.07 25.55
C ALA A 393 3.33 -9.63 26.91
N LEU A 394 2.76 -8.57 27.46
CA LEU A 394 3.12 -8.02 28.77
C LEU A 394 2.08 -8.46 29.82
N ASP A 395 2.55 -8.74 31.01
CA ASP A 395 1.69 -8.96 32.18
C ASP A 395 1.43 -7.61 32.86
N ILE A 396 0.48 -6.86 32.31
CA ILE A 396 0.06 -5.54 32.79
C ILE A 396 -1.43 -5.55 33.12
N ASP A 397 -1.78 -4.87 34.21
CA ASP A 397 -3.18 -4.66 34.58
C ASP A 397 -3.79 -3.53 33.70
N ILE A 398 -4.89 -3.83 33.04
CA ILE A 398 -5.60 -2.91 32.17
C ILE A 398 -7.08 -2.81 32.57
N ASP A 399 -7.64 -1.61 32.51
CA ASP A 399 -9.09 -1.49 32.56
C ASP A 399 -9.66 -1.75 31.16
N ALA A 400 -9.96 -3.03 30.89
CA ALA A 400 -10.44 -3.49 29.59
C ALA A 400 -11.71 -2.77 29.08
N ARG A 401 -12.51 -2.18 30.01
CA ARG A 401 -13.73 -1.43 29.65
C ARG A 401 -13.45 -0.15 28.88
N LEU A 402 -12.24 0.42 29.01
CA LEU A 402 -11.84 1.63 28.28
C LEU A 402 -11.71 1.37 26.77
N TYR A 403 -11.44 0.15 26.38
CA TYR A 403 -11.16 -0.26 24.99
C TYR A 403 -12.36 -0.94 24.32
N ALA A 404 -13.25 -1.57 25.09
CA ALA A 404 -14.40 -2.30 24.53
C ALA A 404 -15.35 -1.36 23.79
N GLY A 405 -15.77 -1.73 22.58
CA GLY A 405 -16.65 -0.94 21.71
C GLY A 405 -16.56 -1.35 20.26
N VAL A 406 -17.30 -0.64 19.42
CA VAL A 406 -17.24 -0.81 17.96
C VAL A 406 -16.46 0.36 17.41
N TYR A 407 -15.41 0.08 16.66
CA TYR A 407 -14.56 1.06 15.98
C TYR A 407 -14.67 0.85 14.48
N GLU A 408 -14.94 1.91 13.74
CA GLU A 408 -15.19 1.78 12.31
C GLU A 408 -14.69 2.97 11.49
N ASP A 409 -14.44 2.69 10.23
CA ASP A 409 -14.36 3.65 9.14
C ASP A 409 -15.38 3.27 8.05
N VAL A 410 -15.34 3.95 6.91
CA VAL A 410 -16.22 3.66 5.77
C VAL A 410 -16.03 2.24 5.22
N ALA A 411 -14.86 1.64 5.39
CA ALA A 411 -14.46 0.38 4.76
C ALA A 411 -14.51 -0.84 5.68
N ALA A 412 -14.29 -0.65 6.98
CA ALA A 412 -14.17 -1.75 7.93
C ALA A 412 -14.76 -1.44 9.30
N GLU A 413 -15.01 -2.49 10.07
CA GLU A 413 -15.48 -2.42 11.45
C GLU A 413 -14.68 -3.41 12.30
N HIS A 414 -14.24 -2.95 13.48
CA HIS A 414 -13.58 -3.74 14.50
C HIS A 414 -14.43 -3.73 15.77
N THR A 415 -14.99 -4.87 16.14
CA THR A 415 -15.74 -5.03 17.39
C THR A 415 -14.78 -5.54 18.46
N ILE A 416 -14.50 -4.71 19.45
CA ILE A 416 -13.70 -5.04 20.63
C ILE A 416 -14.63 -5.42 21.76
N THR A 417 -14.50 -6.67 22.22
CA THR A 417 -15.36 -7.22 23.29
C THR A 417 -14.53 -7.47 24.55
N GLU A 418 -15.05 -7.02 25.69
CA GLU A 418 -14.50 -7.33 27.01
C GLU A 418 -15.27 -8.52 27.61
N ARG A 419 -14.54 -9.50 28.15
CA ARG A 419 -15.08 -10.58 28.94
C ARG A 419 -14.08 -11.02 30.01
N ASP A 420 -14.52 -10.96 31.27
CA ASP A 420 -13.71 -11.35 32.42
C ASP A 420 -12.33 -10.64 32.48
N GLY A 421 -12.31 -9.34 32.15
CA GLY A 421 -11.10 -8.52 32.13
C GLY A 421 -10.21 -8.72 30.91
N ARG A 422 -10.62 -9.54 29.94
CA ARG A 422 -9.88 -9.83 28.70
C ARG A 422 -10.55 -9.22 27.50
N LEU A 423 -9.73 -8.79 26.56
CA LEU A 423 -10.20 -8.23 25.29
C LEU A 423 -10.11 -9.27 24.16
N SER A 424 -11.04 -9.17 23.23
CA SER A 424 -10.99 -9.86 21.95
C SER A 424 -11.47 -8.94 20.83
N VAL A 425 -11.00 -9.19 19.59
CA VAL A 425 -11.39 -8.46 18.38
C VAL A 425 -12.04 -9.37 17.36
N SER A 426 -13.14 -8.93 16.78
CA SER A 426 -13.72 -9.46 15.55
C SER A 426 -13.77 -8.32 14.54
N SER A 427 -13.35 -8.57 13.32
CA SER A 427 -13.26 -7.55 12.26
C SER A 427 -14.08 -7.97 11.06
N ARG A 428 -14.70 -7.02 10.37
CA ARG A 428 -15.37 -7.27 9.10
C ARG A 428 -15.08 -6.13 8.11
N ALA A 429 -14.94 -6.48 6.84
CA ALA A 429 -15.00 -5.49 5.77
C ALA A 429 -16.46 -5.08 5.54
N LYS A 430 -16.73 -3.77 5.45
CA LYS A 430 -18.07 -3.22 5.13
C LYS A 430 -18.30 -3.19 3.62
N VAL A 431 -17.23 -3.25 2.85
CA VAL A 431 -17.21 -3.24 1.39
C VAL A 431 -16.28 -4.33 0.86
N ALA A 432 -16.62 -4.91 -0.28
CA ALA A 432 -15.76 -5.87 -0.95
C ALA A 432 -14.76 -5.13 -1.83
N PHE A 433 -13.49 -5.12 -1.45
CA PHE A 433 -12.40 -4.53 -2.24
C PHE A 433 -12.06 -5.36 -3.48
N TYR A 434 -12.14 -6.68 -3.34
CA TYR A 434 -11.82 -7.67 -4.39
C TYR A 434 -12.86 -8.78 -4.36
N ASP A 435 -12.94 -9.56 -5.42
CA ASP A 435 -13.82 -10.74 -5.52
C ASP A 435 -13.67 -11.72 -4.36
N THR A 436 -12.49 -11.71 -3.72
CA THR A 436 -12.15 -12.59 -2.59
C THR A 436 -12.43 -11.96 -1.22
N THR A 437 -12.89 -10.71 -1.15
CA THR A 437 -13.16 -10.04 0.12
C THR A 437 -14.51 -10.50 0.68
N SER A 438 -14.48 -11.17 1.83
CA SER A 438 -15.69 -11.45 2.59
C SER A 438 -16.11 -10.26 3.44
N THR A 439 -17.40 -10.01 3.49
CA THR A 439 -18.01 -9.05 4.42
C THR A 439 -18.55 -9.72 5.70
N ASP A 440 -18.35 -11.03 5.84
CA ASP A 440 -18.68 -11.74 7.09
C ASP A 440 -17.66 -11.38 8.18
N PRO A 441 -18.09 -11.23 9.44
CA PRO A 441 -17.17 -10.99 10.55
C PRO A 441 -16.19 -12.16 10.73
N THR A 442 -14.93 -11.84 11.05
CA THR A 442 -13.98 -12.85 11.48
C THR A 442 -14.41 -13.49 12.81
N PRO A 443 -13.95 -14.70 13.15
CA PRO A 443 -13.99 -15.17 14.52
C PRO A 443 -13.37 -14.15 15.47
N ALA A 444 -13.81 -14.12 16.72
CA ALA A 444 -13.20 -13.27 17.74
C ALA A 444 -11.84 -13.87 18.14
N PHE A 445 -10.78 -13.06 18.03
CA PHE A 445 -9.41 -13.41 18.43
C PHE A 445 -9.03 -12.65 19.70
N PRO A 446 -8.34 -13.28 20.66
CA PRO A 446 -7.83 -12.58 21.84
C PRO A 446 -6.90 -11.43 21.47
N LEU A 447 -6.87 -10.41 22.32
CA LEU A 447 -5.93 -9.29 22.28
C LEU A 447 -5.00 -9.37 23.48
N ASP A 448 -3.71 -9.57 23.23
CA ASP A 448 -2.69 -9.57 24.26
C ASP A 448 -2.06 -8.18 24.38
N PRO A 449 -1.96 -7.59 25.58
CA PRO A 449 -1.33 -6.30 25.77
C PRO A 449 0.17 -6.36 25.49
N VAL A 450 0.69 -5.37 24.77
CA VAL A 450 2.11 -5.23 24.44
C VAL A 450 2.63 -3.83 24.77
N GLY A 451 1.77 -2.98 25.30
CA GLY A 451 2.02 -1.63 25.78
C GLY A 451 0.81 -1.10 26.51
N GLU A 452 0.87 0.10 27.07
CA GLU A 452 -0.19 0.70 27.89
C GLU A 452 -1.54 0.74 27.15
N HIS A 453 -1.51 1.10 25.86
CA HIS A 453 -2.71 1.18 24.99
C HIS A 453 -2.54 0.40 23.70
N SER A 454 -1.62 -0.56 23.67
CA SER A 454 -1.28 -1.32 22.46
C SER A 454 -1.45 -2.81 22.71
N PHE A 455 -2.06 -3.48 21.75
CA PHE A 455 -2.40 -4.91 21.82
C PHE A 455 -2.06 -5.59 20.50
N VAL A 456 -1.71 -6.87 20.58
CA VAL A 456 -1.56 -7.71 19.39
C VAL A 456 -2.69 -8.74 19.32
N VAL A 457 -3.09 -9.04 18.10
CA VAL A 457 -4.08 -10.09 17.85
C VAL A 457 -3.40 -11.44 18.03
N SER A 458 -3.89 -12.25 18.98
CA SER A 458 -3.41 -13.60 19.25
C SER A 458 -4.07 -14.58 18.30
N LEU A 459 -3.37 -14.95 17.25
CA LEU A 459 -3.81 -15.92 16.26
C LEU A 459 -3.48 -17.36 16.75
N PRO A 460 -4.25 -18.37 16.31
CA PRO A 460 -3.89 -19.76 16.51
C PRO A 460 -2.47 -20.06 16.03
N GLU A 461 -1.73 -20.91 16.72
CA GLU A 461 -0.31 -21.19 16.47
C GLU A 461 -0.03 -21.53 15.00
N ALA A 462 -0.91 -22.32 14.37
CA ALA A 462 -0.80 -22.68 12.96
C ALA A 462 -0.81 -21.47 12.00
N ILE A 463 -1.44 -20.36 12.38
CA ILE A 463 -1.50 -19.13 11.61
C ILE A 463 -0.37 -18.17 12.05
N ALA A 464 -0.15 -18.07 13.35
CA ALA A 464 0.83 -17.16 13.95
C ALA A 464 2.28 -17.44 13.49
N ALA A 465 2.59 -18.68 13.13
CA ALA A 465 3.92 -19.07 12.65
C ALA A 465 4.31 -18.40 11.32
N THR A 466 3.33 -18.00 10.51
CA THR A 466 3.51 -17.50 9.13
C THR A 466 2.95 -16.11 8.88
N ALA A 467 2.07 -15.62 9.77
CA ALA A 467 1.48 -14.29 9.65
C ALA A 467 2.25 -13.24 10.46
N PRO A 468 2.39 -12.01 9.97
CA PRO A 468 2.85 -10.90 10.79
C PRO A 468 1.85 -10.64 11.93
N GLN A 469 2.37 -10.17 13.07
CA GLN A 469 1.49 -9.75 14.17
C GLN A 469 0.72 -8.49 13.77
N THR A 470 -0.60 -8.51 14.01
CA THR A 470 -1.43 -7.32 13.81
C THR A 470 -1.47 -6.54 15.11
N LEU A 471 -0.94 -5.32 15.07
CA LEU A 471 -0.94 -4.37 16.18
C LEU A 471 -2.21 -3.52 16.13
N LEU A 472 -2.89 -3.40 17.26
CA LEU A 472 -3.94 -2.43 17.52
C LEU A 472 -3.43 -1.45 18.57
N SER A 473 -3.37 -0.17 18.26
CA SER A 473 -3.01 0.90 19.20
C SER A 473 -4.23 1.78 19.43
N PHE A 474 -4.67 1.87 20.69
CA PHE A 474 -5.79 2.74 21.04
C PHE A 474 -5.28 4.13 21.39
N VAL A 475 -5.90 5.14 20.82
CA VAL A 475 -5.42 6.53 20.92
C VAL A 475 -6.58 7.49 21.19
N ASN A 476 -6.23 8.72 21.58
CA ASN A 476 -7.17 9.82 21.79
C ASN A 476 -8.23 9.49 22.85
N PRO A 477 -7.84 9.41 24.15
CA PRO A 477 -8.80 9.17 25.23
C PRO A 477 -9.82 10.30 25.31
N GLN A 478 -11.07 9.94 25.58
CA GLN A 478 -12.18 10.86 25.85
C GLN A 478 -12.19 11.26 27.35
N ASP A 479 -13.04 12.21 27.72
CA ASP A 479 -13.14 12.70 29.11
C ASP A 479 -13.51 11.59 30.13
N ASP A 480 -14.20 10.54 29.68
CA ASP A 480 -14.56 9.37 30.49
C ASP A 480 -13.47 8.29 30.50
N GLY A 481 -12.31 8.56 29.89
CA GLY A 481 -11.17 7.66 29.77
C GLY A 481 -11.30 6.61 28.63
N ARG A 482 -12.44 6.50 27.98
CA ARG A 482 -12.61 5.57 26.86
C ARG A 482 -11.83 6.05 25.65
N MET A 483 -11.26 5.09 24.92
CA MET A 483 -10.50 5.43 23.72
C MET A 483 -11.44 5.84 22.58
N ARG A 484 -11.09 6.94 21.91
CA ARG A 484 -11.86 7.48 20.78
C ARG A 484 -11.56 6.73 19.50
N HIS A 485 -10.30 6.31 19.30
CA HIS A 485 -9.86 5.63 18.09
C HIS A 485 -9.09 4.35 18.40
N VAL A 486 -9.11 3.42 17.46
CA VAL A 486 -8.11 2.35 17.32
C VAL A 486 -7.34 2.55 16.02
N SER A 487 -6.02 2.44 16.09
CA SER A 487 -5.10 2.49 14.94
C SER A 487 -4.64 1.10 14.59
N THR A 488 -4.76 0.73 13.32
CA THR A 488 -4.13 -0.48 12.77
C THR A 488 -3.86 -0.28 11.27
N GLY A 489 -2.73 -0.79 10.77
CA GLY A 489 -2.34 -0.64 9.37
C GLY A 489 -2.20 0.82 8.90
N GLY A 490 -1.91 1.76 9.82
CA GLY A 490 -1.78 3.20 9.54
C GLY A 490 -3.11 3.93 9.37
N ARG A 491 -4.21 3.31 9.74
CA ARG A 491 -5.56 3.89 9.69
C ARG A 491 -6.15 4.00 11.08
N LEU A 492 -6.93 5.05 11.28
CA LEU A 492 -7.74 5.25 12.47
C LEU A 492 -9.18 4.81 12.20
N TYR A 493 -9.73 4.11 13.17
CA TYR A 493 -11.13 3.70 13.20
C TYR A 493 -11.79 4.40 14.38
N LEU A 494 -12.84 5.14 14.10
CA LEU A 494 -13.56 5.94 15.10
C LEU A 494 -14.50 5.06 15.92
N ARG A 495 -14.50 5.24 17.23
CA ARG A 495 -15.46 4.58 18.11
C ARG A 495 -16.88 5.05 17.81
N ARG A 496 -17.78 4.11 17.51
CA ARG A 496 -19.20 4.39 17.34
C ARG A 496 -19.78 4.90 18.67
N SER A 497 -20.49 6.03 18.61
CA SER A 497 -21.28 6.52 19.72
C SER A 497 -22.38 5.50 20.03
N GLY A 498 -22.50 5.03 21.27
CA GLY A 498 -23.49 4.07 21.72
C GLY A 498 -24.87 4.69 21.87
#